data_1c38f3d474c76f2b79085ad10a6f4432
#
_entry.id   1c38f3d474c76f2b79085ad10a6f4432
#
_cell.length_a   1.000
_cell.length_b   1.000
_cell.length_c   1.000
_cell.angle_alpha   90.00
_cell.angle_beta   90.00
_cell.angle_gamma   90.00
#
_symmetry.space_group_name_H-M   'P 1'
#
loop_
_entity.id
_entity.type
_entity.pdbx_description
1 polymer ?
#
loop_
_entity_poly.entity_id
_entity_poly.type
_entity_poly.pdbx_seq_one_letter_code
_entity_poly.pdbx_strand_id
1 'polypeptide(L)'
;MSTASATGRVPFECAPPYHLESWLGLMRAGHLHVARRALLAVAVAWLPLALLTLVRGDFMRPDHANAFILDFGCYARFLIALPLLVLAEAQCAPRLTAIARQFVAAGLIADADRPAYERAVASTARLLRSRTAELLAFILAYALVVSLIVSTPAAAVPLWHGVIWGDRIAPTPAGWWGLFVSLPLLFLLLLGWLWRVGLWARFLWLMNRIELRLVPSHPDGAGGLGFLSTALEAFLPLAFAFGVLAAGPVLNFVVHRGASPTQFHFQAVGAALFAVVLFATPLLVFVRRLLRAHHRGVLTYGEFSHRAGHLFEREWLAAHPVIDEQTLRAPEFAATNNLYSIAGRANGMRRVPFDTRSVAVLGGAALVPFVPAELLRLPLDAVLQKVAGFFI
;
A
#
# COMPACT_ATOMS: atom_id res chain seq x y z
N MET A 1 -5.99 -26.89 30.51
CA MET A 1 -5.47 -25.63 31.13
C MET A 1 -4.14 -25.31 30.46
N SER A 2 -3.94 -24.05 30.10
CA SER A 2 -2.68 -23.44 29.63
C SER A 2 -2.24 -23.70 28.18
N THR A 3 -2.92 -23.05 27.20
CA THR A 3 -2.40 -22.81 25.84
C THR A 3 -2.59 -21.34 25.40
N ALA A 4 -2.70 -20.41 26.36
CA ALA A 4 -3.03 -19.00 26.09
C ALA A 4 -1.81 -18.08 25.85
N SER A 5 -0.56 -18.60 25.73
CA SER A 5 0.63 -17.74 25.70
C SER A 5 1.35 -17.55 24.36
N ALA A 6 0.91 -18.20 23.28
CA ALA A 6 1.56 -18.08 21.95
C ALA A 6 0.92 -17.03 21.02
N THR A 7 -0.27 -16.51 21.34
CA THR A 7 -1.06 -15.62 20.47
C THR A 7 -0.80 -14.11 20.65
N GLY A 8 0.12 -13.74 21.56
CA GLY A 8 0.37 -12.34 21.92
C GLY A 8 1.34 -11.57 21.00
N ARG A 9 2.05 -12.21 20.07
CA ARG A 9 3.03 -11.50 19.20
C ARG A 9 2.41 -11.12 17.88
N VAL A 10 2.35 -9.81 17.62
CA VAL A 10 1.88 -9.23 16.36
C VAL A 10 2.94 -9.46 15.26
N PRO A 11 2.66 -10.25 14.21
CA PRO A 11 3.70 -10.70 13.28
C PRO A 11 4.30 -9.60 12.41
N PHE A 12 3.65 -8.45 12.22
CA PHE A 12 4.08 -7.41 11.27
C PHE A 12 4.56 -6.10 11.92
N GLU A 13 4.73 -6.03 13.24
CA GLU A 13 5.12 -4.80 13.97
C GLU A 13 6.60 -4.42 13.85
N CYS A 14 7.49 -5.33 13.50
CA CYS A 14 8.93 -5.09 13.49
C CYS A 14 9.50 -5.35 12.10
N ALA A 15 10.09 -4.33 11.44
CA ALA A 15 10.86 -4.49 10.20
C ALA A 15 12.10 -3.57 10.23
N PRO A 16 13.12 -3.79 9.37
CA PRO A 16 14.24 -2.87 9.26
C PRO A 16 13.79 -1.40 9.15
N PRO A 17 14.41 -0.45 9.90
CA PRO A 17 15.62 -0.56 10.70
C PRO A 17 15.39 -0.87 12.21
N TYR A 18 14.74 -1.98 12.53
CA TYR A 18 14.34 -2.36 13.90
C TYR A 18 15.49 -2.34 14.91
N HIS A 19 16.66 -2.91 14.58
CA HIS A 19 17.78 -3.00 15.49
C HIS A 19 18.44 -1.64 15.73
N LEU A 20 18.52 -0.80 14.70
CA LEU A 20 19.03 0.57 14.82
C LEU A 20 18.12 1.39 15.75
N GLU A 21 16.81 1.33 15.54
CA GLU A 21 15.83 2.06 16.35
C GLU A 21 15.76 1.56 17.81
N SER A 22 15.93 0.25 18.02
CA SER A 22 15.99 -0.32 19.36
C SER A 22 17.27 0.08 20.09
N TRP A 23 18.40 0.16 19.39
CA TRP A 23 19.68 0.63 19.93
C TRP A 23 19.62 2.12 20.32
N LEU A 24 18.94 2.94 19.52
CA LEU A 24 18.69 4.36 19.83
C LEU A 24 17.65 4.59 20.93
N GLY A 25 17.10 3.52 21.53
CA GLY A 25 16.08 3.62 22.59
C GLY A 25 14.72 4.18 22.11
N LEU A 26 14.49 4.19 20.81
CA LEU A 26 13.27 4.73 20.19
C LEU A 26 12.09 3.75 20.25
N MET A 27 12.36 2.48 20.58
CA MET A 27 11.35 1.43 20.73
C MET A 27 11.31 0.92 22.17
N ARG A 28 10.19 1.15 22.86
CA ARG A 28 9.87 0.47 24.13
C ARG A 28 8.78 -0.56 23.87
N ALA A 29 8.90 -1.72 24.51
CA ALA A 29 7.92 -2.79 24.42
C ALA A 29 6.52 -2.26 24.82
N GLY A 30 5.58 -2.29 23.88
CA GLY A 30 4.18 -1.90 24.09
C GLY A 30 3.76 -0.51 23.63
N HIS A 31 4.67 0.41 23.29
CA HIS A 31 4.32 1.72 22.74
C HIS A 31 5.23 2.07 21.56
N LEU A 32 4.68 2.01 20.36
CA LEU A 32 5.28 2.60 19.16
C LEU A 32 5.21 4.11 19.31
N HIS A 33 6.22 4.78 19.86
CA HIS A 33 6.29 6.24 19.85
C HIS A 33 6.52 6.78 18.43
N VAL A 34 5.62 6.40 17.50
CA VAL A 34 5.79 6.59 16.06
C VAL A 34 5.90 8.07 15.71
N ALA A 35 5.12 8.93 16.37
CA ALA A 35 5.20 10.38 16.17
C ALA A 35 6.58 10.94 16.58
N ARG A 36 7.16 10.48 17.69
CA ARG A 36 8.51 10.87 18.11
C ARG A 36 9.57 10.39 17.12
N ARG A 37 9.44 9.16 16.62
CA ARG A 37 10.33 8.60 15.59
C ARG A 37 10.24 9.41 14.29
N ALA A 38 9.03 9.76 13.86
CA ALA A 38 8.80 10.59 12.67
C ALA A 38 9.43 11.98 12.83
N LEU A 39 9.24 12.64 13.98
CA LEU A 39 9.84 13.93 14.28
C LEU A 39 11.37 13.87 14.31
N LEU A 40 11.95 12.83 14.93
CA LEU A 40 13.39 12.63 14.95
C LEU A 40 13.96 12.35 13.55
N ALA A 41 13.27 11.56 12.74
CA ALA A 41 13.67 11.31 11.37
C ALA A 41 13.69 12.61 10.53
N VAL A 42 12.67 13.46 10.68
CA VAL A 42 12.63 14.79 10.06
C VAL A 42 13.75 15.68 10.61
N ALA A 43 13.93 15.73 11.93
CA ALA A 43 14.97 16.55 12.56
C ALA A 43 16.38 16.16 12.09
N VAL A 44 16.65 14.87 11.95
CA VAL A 44 17.96 14.38 11.45
C VAL A 44 18.13 14.61 9.95
N ALA A 45 17.06 14.39 9.16
CA ALA A 45 17.19 14.45 7.70
C ALA A 45 17.11 15.89 7.15
N TRP A 46 16.24 16.75 7.69
CA TRP A 46 15.93 18.05 7.12
C TRP A 46 16.57 19.21 7.89
N LEU A 47 16.54 19.20 9.24
CA LEU A 47 16.98 20.35 10.04
C LEU A 47 18.47 20.72 9.79
N PRO A 48 19.42 19.78 9.73
CA PRO A 48 20.81 20.15 9.43
C PRO A 48 20.99 20.71 8.00
N LEU A 49 20.19 20.23 7.02
CA LEU A 49 20.22 20.82 5.67
C LEU A 49 19.80 22.30 5.72
N ALA A 50 18.70 22.60 6.42
CA ALA A 50 18.22 23.95 6.56
C ALA A 50 19.23 24.85 7.30
N LEU A 51 19.85 24.37 8.38
CA LEU A 51 20.85 25.13 9.15
C LEU A 51 22.13 25.38 8.34
N LEU A 52 22.65 24.35 7.67
CA LEU A 52 23.88 24.47 6.87
C LEU A 52 23.70 25.39 5.66
N THR A 53 22.53 25.36 5.01
CA THR A 53 22.21 26.28 3.92
C THR A 53 21.97 27.70 4.41
N LEU A 54 21.40 27.88 5.62
CA LEU A 54 21.24 29.21 6.25
C LEU A 54 22.59 29.84 6.57
N VAL A 55 23.49 29.11 7.21
CA VAL A 55 24.86 29.60 7.56
C VAL A 55 25.66 29.96 6.31
N ARG A 56 25.45 29.23 5.20
CA ARG A 56 26.15 29.51 3.94
C ARG A 56 25.50 30.63 3.10
N GLY A 57 24.28 31.06 3.44
CA GLY A 57 23.52 32.04 2.66
C GLY A 57 22.81 31.45 1.44
N ASP A 58 22.77 30.12 1.30
CA ASP A 58 22.09 29.41 0.22
C ASP A 58 20.60 29.17 0.50
N PHE A 59 20.12 29.51 1.71
CA PHE A 59 18.75 29.32 2.13
C PHE A 59 17.75 30.19 1.35
N MET A 60 18.08 31.49 1.19
CA MET A 60 17.31 32.48 0.43
C MET A 60 18.22 33.17 -0.58
N ARG A 61 18.50 32.52 -1.70
CA ARG A 61 19.29 33.13 -2.77
C ARG A 61 18.41 34.00 -3.67
N PRO A 62 18.96 35.10 -4.25
CA PRO A 62 18.25 35.89 -5.27
C PRO A 62 17.89 35.04 -6.51
N ASP A 63 18.70 34.06 -6.84
CA ASP A 63 18.38 33.04 -7.84
C ASP A 63 17.42 32.00 -7.24
N HIS A 64 16.12 32.22 -7.45
CA HIS A 64 15.05 31.39 -6.91
C HIS A 64 15.18 29.90 -7.25
N ALA A 65 15.73 29.57 -8.41
CA ALA A 65 15.89 28.16 -8.84
C ALA A 65 16.92 27.38 -7.99
N ASN A 66 17.83 28.09 -7.30
CA ASN A 66 18.89 27.53 -6.49
C ASN A 66 18.74 27.79 -4.99
N ALA A 67 17.66 28.47 -4.56
CA ALA A 67 17.36 28.69 -3.15
C ALA A 67 16.84 27.41 -2.50
N PHE A 68 17.40 27.05 -1.34
CA PHE A 68 16.95 25.86 -0.58
C PHE A 68 15.48 25.92 -0.20
N ILE A 69 15.00 27.13 0.17
CA ILE A 69 13.59 27.33 0.58
C ILE A 69 12.57 27.02 -0.53
N LEU A 70 12.99 27.02 -1.78
CA LEU A 70 12.14 26.72 -2.93
C LEU A 70 12.39 25.32 -3.51
N ASP A 71 13.20 24.48 -2.87
CA ASP A 71 13.39 23.09 -3.31
C ASP A 71 12.24 22.21 -2.82
N PHE A 72 11.14 22.16 -3.59
CA PHE A 72 9.97 21.34 -3.31
C PHE A 72 10.32 19.83 -3.29
N GLY A 73 11.34 19.40 -4.04
CA GLY A 73 11.81 18.03 -4.01
C GLY A 73 12.45 17.65 -2.67
N CYS A 74 13.15 18.57 -2.03
CA CYS A 74 13.70 18.39 -0.69
C CYS A 74 12.57 18.27 0.36
N TYR A 75 11.59 19.17 0.31
CA TYR A 75 10.43 19.13 1.21
C TYR A 75 9.60 17.87 1.02
N ALA A 76 9.30 17.50 -0.21
CA ALA A 76 8.58 16.27 -0.54
C ALA A 76 9.26 15.04 0.06
N ARG A 77 10.58 14.92 -0.05
CA ARG A 77 11.35 13.79 0.46
C ARG A 77 11.42 13.75 1.98
N PHE A 78 11.81 14.86 2.62
CA PHE A 78 12.24 14.85 4.03
C PHE A 78 11.16 15.39 4.99
N LEU A 79 10.26 16.28 4.57
CA LEU A 79 9.18 16.78 5.42
C LEU A 79 7.86 16.04 5.25
N ILE A 80 7.64 15.39 4.10
CA ILE A 80 6.36 14.72 3.83
C ILE A 80 6.55 13.21 3.72
N ALA A 81 7.33 12.72 2.74
CA ALA A 81 7.43 11.28 2.50
C ALA A 81 8.12 10.53 3.66
N LEU A 82 9.23 11.05 4.17
CA LEU A 82 9.99 10.41 5.24
C LEU A 82 9.16 10.20 6.53
N PRO A 83 8.48 11.22 7.11
CA PRO A 83 7.63 11.00 8.27
C PRO A 83 6.43 10.10 7.96
N LEU A 84 5.85 10.17 6.74
CA LEU A 84 4.77 9.28 6.33
C LEU A 84 5.21 7.81 6.28
N LEU A 85 6.42 7.52 5.81
CA LEU A 85 6.97 6.17 5.84
C LEU A 85 7.09 5.62 7.27
N VAL A 86 7.45 6.46 8.24
CA VAL A 86 7.48 6.07 9.65
C VAL A 86 6.06 5.91 10.22
N LEU A 87 5.16 6.87 9.97
CA LEU A 87 3.79 6.85 10.48
C LEU A 87 2.95 5.71 9.89
N ALA A 88 3.22 5.33 8.64
CA ALA A 88 2.54 4.21 7.97
C ALA A 88 2.69 2.89 8.74
N GLU A 89 3.76 2.72 9.54
CA GLU A 89 3.96 1.52 10.35
C GLU A 89 2.83 1.33 11.37
N ALA A 90 2.42 2.41 12.05
CA ALA A 90 1.34 2.35 13.03
C ALA A 90 -0.01 1.95 12.43
N GLN A 91 -0.22 2.22 11.17
CA GLN A 91 -1.46 1.89 10.47
C GLN A 91 -1.41 0.52 9.78
N CYS A 92 -0.30 0.20 9.10
CA CYS A 92 -0.17 -1.03 8.32
C CYS A 92 0.01 -2.26 9.19
N ALA A 93 0.89 -2.21 10.21
CA ALA A 93 1.25 -3.38 11.00
C ALA A 93 0.05 -4.05 11.71
N PRO A 94 -0.81 -3.31 12.44
CA PRO A 94 -1.98 -3.92 13.09
C PRO A 94 -3.00 -4.44 12.08
N ARG A 95 -3.20 -3.75 10.93
CA ARG A 95 -4.13 -4.18 9.88
C ARG A 95 -3.67 -5.48 9.22
N LEU A 96 -2.40 -5.57 8.80
CA LEU A 96 -1.84 -6.79 8.21
C LEU A 96 -1.90 -7.97 9.19
N THR A 97 -1.69 -7.70 10.49
CA THR A 97 -1.82 -8.72 11.54
C THR A 97 -3.26 -9.18 11.71
N ALA A 98 -4.22 -8.26 11.70
CA ALA A 98 -5.64 -8.61 11.76
C ALA A 98 -6.06 -9.47 10.55
N ILE A 99 -5.59 -9.12 9.35
CA ILE A 99 -5.81 -9.90 8.12
C ILE A 99 -5.18 -11.30 8.25
N ALA A 100 -3.96 -11.41 8.79
CA ALA A 100 -3.33 -12.70 9.00
C ALA A 100 -4.13 -13.59 9.97
N ARG A 101 -4.68 -13.02 11.05
CA ARG A 101 -5.54 -13.73 12.00
C ARG A 101 -6.89 -14.13 11.40
N GLN A 102 -7.40 -13.35 10.46
CA GLN A 102 -8.70 -13.59 9.82
C GLN A 102 -8.76 -14.93 9.08
N PHE A 103 -7.65 -15.44 8.55
CA PHE A 103 -7.61 -16.77 7.92
C PHE A 103 -8.07 -17.89 8.86
N VAL A 104 -7.74 -17.79 10.14
CA VAL A 104 -8.16 -18.74 11.17
C VAL A 104 -9.55 -18.38 11.70
N ALA A 105 -9.80 -17.11 11.99
CA ALA A 105 -11.07 -16.65 12.57
C ALA A 105 -12.27 -16.89 11.63
N ALA A 106 -12.07 -16.77 10.31
CA ALA A 106 -13.10 -17.07 9.31
C ALA A 106 -13.26 -18.57 9.02
N GLY A 107 -12.53 -19.46 9.69
CA GLY A 107 -12.63 -20.91 9.49
C GLY A 107 -12.12 -21.37 8.12
N LEU A 108 -11.31 -20.56 7.42
CA LEU A 108 -10.74 -20.89 6.11
C LEU A 108 -9.68 -21.97 6.20
N ILE A 109 -9.03 -22.11 7.36
CA ILE A 109 -7.98 -23.11 7.63
C ILE A 109 -8.57 -24.20 8.51
N ALA A 110 -8.42 -25.46 8.07
CA ALA A 110 -8.82 -26.61 8.88
C ALA A 110 -7.92 -26.74 10.12
N ASP A 111 -8.45 -27.32 11.21
CA ASP A 111 -7.67 -27.52 12.44
C ASP A 111 -6.42 -28.39 12.19
N ALA A 112 -6.48 -29.34 11.28
CA ALA A 112 -5.35 -30.16 10.87
C ALA A 112 -4.20 -29.34 10.25
N ASP A 113 -4.51 -28.23 9.58
CA ASP A 113 -3.55 -27.35 8.90
C ASP A 113 -3.07 -26.18 9.77
N ARG A 114 -3.62 -26.03 10.98
CA ARG A 114 -3.26 -24.98 11.92
C ARG A 114 -1.75 -24.93 12.23
N PRO A 115 -1.04 -26.04 12.40
CA PRO A 115 0.42 -26.02 12.60
C PRO A 115 1.20 -25.44 11.40
N ALA A 116 0.68 -25.61 10.16
CA ALA A 116 1.29 -25.02 8.97
C ALA A 116 1.12 -23.49 8.95
N TYR A 117 -0.06 -23.00 9.34
CA TYR A 117 -0.32 -21.57 9.54
C TYR A 117 0.62 -20.96 10.60
N GLU A 118 0.74 -21.59 11.76
CA GLU A 118 1.58 -21.11 12.86
C GLU A 118 3.07 -21.05 12.45
N ARG A 119 3.55 -22.05 11.71
CA ARG A 119 4.89 -22.04 11.10
C ARG A 119 5.09 -20.89 10.12
N ALA A 120 4.10 -20.59 9.29
CA ALA A 120 4.14 -19.47 8.35
C ALA A 120 4.23 -18.12 9.07
N VAL A 121 3.40 -17.91 10.11
CA VAL A 121 3.44 -16.71 10.96
C VAL A 121 4.78 -16.58 11.66
N ALA A 122 5.27 -17.64 12.33
CA ALA A 122 6.53 -17.64 13.06
C ALA A 122 7.74 -17.39 12.14
N SER A 123 7.75 -17.98 10.94
CA SER A 123 8.83 -17.77 9.96
C SER A 123 8.83 -16.34 9.43
N THR A 124 7.68 -15.75 9.19
CA THR A 124 7.55 -14.36 8.74
C THR A 124 8.01 -13.38 9.82
N ALA A 125 7.57 -13.59 11.06
CA ALA A 125 8.01 -12.77 12.20
C ALA A 125 9.53 -12.84 12.45
N ARG A 126 10.16 -14.01 12.23
CA ARG A 126 11.61 -14.18 12.33
C ARG A 126 12.35 -13.40 11.26
N LEU A 127 11.88 -13.44 10.00
CA LEU A 127 12.48 -12.73 8.88
C LEU A 127 12.32 -11.21 9.00
N LEU A 128 11.22 -10.73 9.57
CA LEU A 128 11.02 -9.30 9.86
C LEU A 128 12.09 -8.74 10.82
N ARG A 129 12.60 -9.55 11.74
CA ARG A 129 13.64 -9.18 12.72
C ARG A 129 15.05 -9.59 12.28
N SER A 130 15.25 -9.89 11.01
CA SER A 130 16.53 -10.36 10.49
C SER A 130 17.58 -9.25 10.48
N ARG A 131 18.68 -9.42 11.22
CA ARG A 131 19.83 -8.51 11.18
C ARG A 131 20.51 -8.49 9.82
N THR A 132 20.54 -9.62 9.14
CA THR A 132 21.12 -9.72 7.79
C THR A 132 20.32 -8.88 6.79
N ALA A 133 18.99 -8.89 6.87
CA ALA A 133 18.14 -8.05 6.03
C ALA A 133 18.36 -6.56 6.31
N GLU A 134 18.53 -6.16 7.57
CA GLU A 134 18.83 -4.78 7.95
C GLU A 134 20.20 -4.33 7.44
N LEU A 135 21.23 -5.18 7.58
CA LEU A 135 22.56 -4.91 7.03
C LEU A 135 22.55 -4.78 5.50
N LEU A 136 21.86 -5.69 4.82
CA LEU A 136 21.71 -5.64 3.37
C LEU A 136 20.95 -4.36 2.92
N ALA A 137 19.89 -3.99 3.63
CA ALA A 137 19.17 -2.75 3.36
C ALA A 137 20.06 -1.52 3.55
N PHE A 138 20.92 -1.51 4.58
CA PHE A 138 21.88 -0.45 4.81
C PHE A 138 22.93 -0.35 3.68
N ILE A 139 23.54 -1.46 3.30
CA ILE A 139 24.50 -1.51 2.18
C ILE A 139 23.84 -1.05 0.88
N LEU A 140 22.63 -1.54 0.60
CA LEU A 140 21.89 -1.18 -0.61
C LEU A 140 21.47 0.29 -0.62
N ALA A 141 21.13 0.87 0.54
CA ALA A 141 20.79 2.30 0.65
C ALA A 141 21.99 3.17 0.21
N TYR A 142 23.21 2.86 0.68
CA TYR A 142 24.41 3.57 0.23
C TYR A 142 24.77 3.30 -1.22
N ALA A 143 24.59 2.06 -1.70
CA ALA A 143 24.78 1.74 -3.11
C ALA A 143 23.84 2.55 -4.03
N LEU A 144 22.57 2.74 -3.60
CA LEU A 144 21.62 3.59 -4.32
C LEU A 144 22.04 5.07 -4.31
N VAL A 145 22.58 5.58 -3.20
CA VAL A 145 23.12 6.95 -3.16
C VAL A 145 24.29 7.10 -4.12
N VAL A 146 25.23 6.16 -4.13
CA VAL A 146 26.37 6.17 -5.09
C VAL A 146 25.86 6.11 -6.52
N SER A 147 24.91 5.24 -6.82
CA SER A 147 24.26 5.15 -8.15
C SER A 147 23.61 6.47 -8.54
N LEU A 148 22.94 7.13 -7.61
CA LEU A 148 22.31 8.43 -7.85
C LEU A 148 23.35 9.50 -8.18
N ILE A 149 24.46 9.55 -7.44
CA ILE A 149 25.56 10.50 -7.69
C ILE A 149 26.13 10.30 -9.10
N VAL A 150 26.39 9.04 -9.49
CA VAL A 150 26.98 8.72 -10.79
C VAL A 150 26.01 9.01 -11.95
N SER A 151 24.70 8.80 -11.74
CA SER A 151 23.69 8.96 -12.78
C SER A 151 23.16 10.40 -12.92
N THR A 152 23.40 11.27 -11.92
CA THR A 152 22.86 12.64 -11.95
C THR A 152 23.83 13.58 -12.70
N PRO A 153 23.37 14.21 -13.82
CA PRO A 153 24.17 15.20 -14.52
C PRO A 153 24.48 16.41 -13.63
N ALA A 154 25.69 16.97 -13.74
CA ALA A 154 26.12 18.12 -12.94
C ALA A 154 25.15 19.31 -13.03
N ALA A 155 24.62 19.58 -14.21
CA ALA A 155 23.65 20.66 -14.44
C ALA A 155 22.27 20.46 -13.75
N ALA A 156 21.99 19.26 -13.24
CA ALA A 156 20.74 18.96 -12.54
C ALA A 156 20.85 19.10 -11.01
N VAL A 157 22.08 19.31 -10.48
CA VAL A 157 22.33 19.44 -9.04
C VAL A 157 22.12 20.89 -8.61
N PRO A 158 21.23 21.18 -7.64
CA PRO A 158 21.06 22.52 -7.09
C PRO A 158 22.35 23.05 -6.45
N LEU A 159 22.65 24.35 -6.59
CA LEU A 159 23.88 24.96 -6.05
C LEU A 159 24.00 24.87 -4.52
N TRP A 160 22.89 24.76 -3.80
CA TRP A 160 22.92 24.53 -2.35
C TRP A 160 23.46 23.14 -1.99
N HIS A 161 23.33 22.18 -2.91
CA HIS A 161 23.78 20.79 -2.73
C HIS A 161 25.23 20.58 -3.20
N GLY A 162 25.64 21.25 -4.29
CA GLY A 162 26.98 21.12 -4.83
C GLY A 162 27.38 22.30 -5.69
N VAL A 163 28.67 22.66 -5.63
CA VAL A 163 29.29 23.70 -6.48
C VAL A 163 29.98 23.02 -7.65
N ILE A 164 29.71 23.52 -8.84
CA ILE A 164 30.35 23.04 -10.07
C ILE A 164 31.77 23.62 -10.13
N TRP A 165 32.80 22.75 -10.18
CA TRP A 165 34.20 23.08 -10.34
C TRP A 165 34.76 22.35 -11.56
N GLY A 166 34.81 23.01 -12.71
CA GLY A 166 35.10 22.36 -13.98
C GLY A 166 34.05 21.30 -14.31
N ASP A 167 34.47 20.07 -14.60
CA ASP A 167 33.57 18.92 -14.85
C ASP A 167 33.18 18.16 -13.58
N ARG A 168 33.55 18.64 -12.40
CA ARG A 168 33.29 17.98 -11.13
C ARG A 168 32.34 18.78 -10.27
N ILE A 169 31.51 18.06 -9.50
CA ILE A 169 30.66 18.66 -8.46
C ILE A 169 31.41 18.47 -7.13
N ALA A 170 31.73 19.60 -6.45
CA ALA A 170 32.15 19.57 -5.07
C ALA A 170 30.91 19.73 -4.18
N PRO A 171 30.51 18.71 -3.40
CA PRO A 171 29.34 18.83 -2.50
C PRO A 171 29.61 19.92 -1.47
N THR A 172 28.57 20.70 -1.18
CA THR A 172 28.56 21.65 -0.07
C THR A 172 28.48 20.91 1.27
N PRO A 173 28.66 21.53 2.44
CA PRO A 173 28.40 20.88 3.73
C PRO A 173 26.96 20.32 3.82
N ALA A 174 25.98 21.06 3.29
CA ALA A 174 24.59 20.56 3.19
C ALA A 174 24.48 19.37 2.22
N GLY A 175 25.18 19.44 1.08
CA GLY A 175 25.26 18.33 0.13
C GLY A 175 25.85 17.06 0.74
N TRP A 176 26.96 17.18 1.49
CA TRP A 176 27.54 16.05 2.22
C TRP A 176 26.57 15.43 3.20
N TRP A 177 25.88 16.26 4.01
CA TRP A 177 24.85 15.77 4.92
C TRP A 177 23.72 15.07 4.17
N GLY A 178 23.25 15.64 3.08
CA GLY A 178 22.23 15.05 2.21
C GLY A 178 22.63 13.68 1.69
N LEU A 179 23.87 13.52 1.22
CA LEU A 179 24.37 12.27 0.65
C LEU A 179 24.66 11.20 1.69
N PHE A 180 25.20 11.57 2.87
CA PHE A 180 25.62 10.58 3.86
C PHE A 180 24.58 10.28 4.93
N VAL A 181 23.59 11.16 5.14
CA VAL A 181 22.61 11.01 6.21
C VAL A 181 21.18 11.01 5.66
N SER A 182 20.76 12.08 4.98
CA SER A 182 19.35 12.28 4.65
C SER A 182 18.85 11.29 3.60
N LEU A 183 19.59 11.11 2.50
CA LEU A 183 19.22 10.16 1.42
C LEU A 183 19.35 8.70 1.86
N PRO A 184 20.44 8.27 2.53
CA PRO A 184 20.53 6.90 3.04
C PRO A 184 19.40 6.57 4.01
N LEU A 185 19.00 7.49 4.90
CA LEU A 185 17.89 7.31 5.82
C LEU A 185 16.57 7.10 5.06
N LEU A 186 16.30 7.92 4.04
CA LEU A 186 15.12 7.76 3.19
C LEU A 186 15.12 6.40 2.47
N PHE A 187 16.25 6.04 1.82
CA PHE A 187 16.36 4.75 1.13
C PHE A 187 16.26 3.57 2.09
N LEU A 188 16.82 3.67 3.29
CA LEU A 188 16.70 2.62 4.31
C LEU A 188 15.23 2.38 4.71
N LEU A 189 14.44 3.43 4.89
CA LEU A 189 13.01 3.30 5.17
C LEU A 189 12.24 2.72 3.97
N LEU A 190 12.54 3.14 2.75
CA LEU A 190 11.93 2.60 1.53
C LEU A 190 12.24 1.11 1.36
N LEU A 191 13.51 0.72 1.54
CA LEU A 191 13.94 -0.68 1.47
C LEU A 191 13.35 -1.52 2.61
N GLY A 192 13.20 -0.94 3.81
CA GLY A 192 12.49 -1.57 4.92
C GLY A 192 11.02 -1.86 4.59
N TRP A 193 10.36 -0.94 3.91
CA TRP A 193 8.98 -1.15 3.42
C TRP A 193 8.93 -2.17 2.30
N LEU A 194 9.84 -2.13 1.35
CA LEU A 194 9.92 -3.13 0.27
C LEU A 194 10.13 -4.54 0.83
N TRP A 195 11.00 -4.67 1.85
CA TRP A 195 11.19 -5.92 2.59
C TRP A 195 9.90 -6.39 3.28
N ARG A 196 9.19 -5.49 3.94
CA ARG A 196 7.90 -5.79 4.60
C ARG A 196 6.83 -6.24 3.60
N VAL A 197 6.71 -5.58 2.45
CA VAL A 197 5.80 -5.98 1.36
C VAL A 197 6.22 -7.34 0.77
N GLY A 198 7.51 -7.59 0.58
CA GLY A 198 8.03 -8.88 0.14
C GLY A 198 7.70 -10.01 1.12
N LEU A 199 7.82 -9.76 2.43
CA LEU A 199 7.44 -10.74 3.45
C LEU A 199 5.92 -10.95 3.56
N TRP A 200 5.14 -9.90 3.30
CA TRP A 200 3.68 -10.01 3.15
C TRP A 200 3.33 -10.91 1.96
N ALA A 201 3.94 -10.67 0.81
CA ALA A 201 3.76 -11.52 -0.38
C ALA A 201 4.15 -12.98 -0.10
N ARG A 202 5.29 -13.21 0.58
CA ARG A 202 5.71 -14.55 1.01
C ARG A 202 4.71 -15.20 1.96
N PHE A 203 4.17 -14.45 2.93
CA PHE A 203 3.15 -14.95 3.85
C PHE A 203 1.90 -15.40 3.08
N LEU A 204 1.37 -14.56 2.18
CA LEU A 204 0.21 -14.91 1.36
C LEU A 204 0.48 -16.13 0.48
N TRP A 205 1.70 -16.25 -0.06
CA TRP A 205 2.09 -17.42 -0.84
C TRP A 205 2.12 -18.70 0.02
N LEU A 206 2.60 -18.62 1.26
CA LEU A 206 2.54 -19.75 2.19
C LEU A 206 1.08 -20.10 2.55
N MET A 207 0.22 -19.11 2.76
CA MET A 207 -1.23 -19.33 2.96
C MET A 207 -1.87 -19.98 1.74
N ASN A 208 -1.46 -19.59 0.54
CA ASN A 208 -1.95 -20.25 -0.68
C ASN A 208 -1.47 -21.71 -0.84
N ARG A 209 -0.49 -22.19 -0.10
CA ARG A 209 -0.08 -23.59 -0.08
C ARG A 209 -0.92 -24.46 0.85
N ILE A 210 -1.53 -23.85 1.86
CA ILE A 210 -2.45 -24.51 2.80
C ILE A 210 -3.79 -24.73 2.08
N GLU A 211 -4.49 -25.81 2.33
CA GLU A 211 -5.81 -26.06 1.78
C GLU A 211 -6.85 -25.12 2.44
N LEU A 212 -7.37 -24.16 1.66
CA LEU A 212 -8.35 -23.19 2.13
C LEU A 212 -9.77 -23.65 1.80
N ARG A 213 -10.66 -23.58 2.79
CA ARG A 213 -12.08 -23.91 2.66
C ARG A 213 -12.86 -22.73 2.06
N LEU A 214 -12.76 -22.58 0.73
CA LEU A 214 -13.47 -21.50 0.01
C LEU A 214 -14.91 -21.91 -0.27
N VAL A 215 -15.83 -20.99 0.01
CA VAL A 215 -17.27 -21.13 -0.22
C VAL A 215 -17.69 -20.25 -1.40
N PRO A 216 -18.02 -20.80 -2.59
CA PRO A 216 -18.32 -20.01 -3.79
C PRO A 216 -19.47 -19.03 -3.61
N SER A 217 -20.48 -19.38 -2.80
CA SER A 217 -21.66 -18.55 -2.51
C SER A 217 -21.46 -17.57 -1.34
N HIS A 218 -20.22 -17.40 -0.84
CA HIS A 218 -19.95 -16.49 0.28
C HIS A 218 -20.35 -15.04 -0.06
N PRO A 219 -20.99 -14.29 0.88
CA PRO A 219 -21.52 -12.95 0.60
C PRO A 219 -20.45 -11.91 0.23
N ASP A 220 -19.17 -12.13 0.55
CA ASP A 220 -18.07 -11.23 0.16
C ASP A 220 -17.76 -11.26 -1.34
N GLY A 221 -18.37 -12.20 -2.08
CA GLY A 221 -18.13 -12.39 -3.51
C GLY A 221 -16.70 -12.84 -3.86
N ALA A 222 -15.91 -13.29 -2.89
CA ALA A 222 -14.54 -13.77 -3.07
C ALA A 222 -14.28 -15.10 -2.32
N GLY A 223 -15.34 -15.87 -2.08
CA GLY A 223 -15.24 -17.19 -1.48
C GLY A 223 -14.75 -17.22 -0.04
N GLY A 224 -14.88 -16.12 0.70
CA GLY A 224 -14.36 -15.92 2.04
C GLY A 224 -13.03 -15.15 2.10
N LEU A 225 -12.43 -14.78 0.95
CA LEU A 225 -11.16 -14.05 0.87
C LEU A 225 -11.33 -12.54 0.65
N GLY A 226 -12.57 -12.00 0.66
CA GLY A 226 -12.85 -10.58 0.41
C GLY A 226 -12.18 -9.62 1.40
N PHE A 227 -11.91 -10.08 2.63
CA PHE A 227 -11.18 -9.31 3.65
C PHE A 227 -9.74 -8.94 3.21
N LEU A 228 -9.18 -9.63 2.22
CA LEU A 228 -7.86 -9.29 1.68
C LEU A 228 -7.84 -7.92 0.96
N SER A 229 -8.98 -7.42 0.49
CA SER A 229 -9.08 -6.07 -0.08
C SER A 229 -8.67 -4.98 0.92
N THR A 230 -8.93 -5.18 2.22
CA THR A 230 -8.53 -4.23 3.28
C THR A 230 -7.01 -4.10 3.43
N ALA A 231 -6.22 -5.06 2.89
CA ALA A 231 -4.77 -4.91 2.83
C ALA A 231 -4.36 -3.75 1.90
N LEU A 232 -5.08 -3.51 0.80
CA LEU A 232 -4.81 -2.37 -0.09
C LEU A 232 -5.05 -1.04 0.63
N GLU A 233 -6.11 -0.96 1.46
CA GLU A 233 -6.38 0.21 2.28
C GLU A 233 -5.30 0.44 3.35
N ALA A 234 -4.70 -0.62 3.87
CA ALA A 234 -3.60 -0.50 4.81
C ALA A 234 -2.38 0.20 4.18
N PHE A 235 -2.16 0.02 2.88
CA PHE A 235 -1.03 0.59 2.15
C PHE A 235 -1.28 2.00 1.58
N LEU A 236 -2.44 2.62 1.80
CA LEU A 236 -2.74 3.97 1.31
C LEU A 236 -1.69 5.03 1.70
N PRO A 237 -1.20 5.10 2.96
CA PRO A 237 -0.18 6.08 3.32
C PRO A 237 1.13 5.89 2.55
N LEU A 238 1.47 4.64 2.19
CA LEU A 238 2.66 4.34 1.39
C LEU A 238 2.47 4.72 -0.07
N ALA A 239 1.31 4.43 -0.65
CA ALA A 239 0.97 4.86 -2.01
C ALA A 239 1.04 6.39 -2.12
N PHE A 240 0.50 7.12 -1.14
CA PHE A 240 0.61 8.56 -1.07
C PHE A 240 2.07 9.02 -0.92
N ALA A 241 2.88 8.39 -0.06
CA ALA A 241 4.29 8.73 0.10
C ALA A 241 5.10 8.51 -1.20
N PHE A 242 4.83 7.44 -1.95
CA PHE A 242 5.44 7.23 -3.27
C PHE A 242 5.01 8.30 -4.27
N GLY A 243 3.73 8.70 -4.25
CA GLY A 243 3.25 9.83 -5.02
C GLY A 243 3.97 11.12 -4.70
N VAL A 244 4.18 11.43 -3.41
CA VAL A 244 4.93 12.61 -2.94
C VAL A 244 6.36 12.59 -3.44
N LEU A 245 7.05 11.44 -3.37
CA LEU A 245 8.43 11.29 -3.86
C LEU A 245 8.53 11.53 -5.37
N ALA A 246 7.53 11.12 -6.13
CA ALA A 246 7.48 11.33 -7.58
C ALA A 246 7.03 12.75 -7.96
N ALA A 247 6.10 13.36 -7.22
CA ALA A 247 5.55 14.69 -7.49
C ALA A 247 6.50 15.82 -7.10
N GLY A 248 7.35 15.65 -6.07
CA GLY A 248 8.27 16.70 -5.61
C GLY A 248 9.19 17.25 -6.71
N PRO A 249 9.94 16.42 -7.44
CA PRO A 249 10.74 16.85 -8.58
C PRO A 249 9.90 17.52 -9.69
N VAL A 250 8.70 17.01 -9.97
CA VAL A 250 7.79 17.59 -10.96
C VAL A 250 7.43 19.03 -10.58
N LEU A 251 7.11 19.25 -9.30
CA LEU A 251 6.79 20.57 -8.80
C LEU A 251 7.96 21.54 -8.97
N ASN A 252 9.20 21.10 -8.73
CA ASN A 252 10.40 21.90 -9.01
C ASN A 252 10.50 22.27 -10.50
N PHE A 253 10.25 21.34 -11.41
CA PHE A 253 10.27 21.62 -12.86
C PHE A 253 9.17 22.62 -13.27
N VAL A 254 7.97 22.46 -12.73
CA VAL A 254 6.85 23.35 -13.04
C VAL A 254 7.12 24.77 -12.54
N VAL A 255 7.60 24.92 -11.30
CA VAL A 255 7.81 26.23 -10.66
C VAL A 255 9.05 26.93 -11.22
N HIS A 256 10.19 26.23 -11.33
CA HIS A 256 11.46 26.90 -11.67
C HIS A 256 11.74 26.96 -13.17
N ARG A 257 11.25 26.00 -13.95
CA ARG A 257 11.51 25.96 -15.41
C ARG A 257 10.26 26.29 -16.24
N GLY A 258 9.14 26.62 -15.60
CA GLY A 258 7.89 26.90 -16.31
C GLY A 258 7.38 25.72 -17.14
N ALA A 259 7.82 24.49 -16.84
CA ALA A 259 7.42 23.29 -17.56
C ALA A 259 5.92 23.04 -17.46
N SER A 260 5.28 22.51 -18.51
CA SER A 260 3.86 22.16 -18.45
C SER A 260 3.64 20.91 -17.59
N PRO A 261 2.69 20.90 -16.62
CA PRO A 261 2.34 19.70 -15.87
C PRO A 261 1.96 18.53 -16.77
N THR A 262 1.36 18.80 -17.94
CA THR A 262 0.98 17.78 -18.94
C THR A 262 2.15 16.93 -19.42
N GLN A 263 3.38 17.46 -19.41
CA GLN A 263 4.59 16.71 -19.78
C GLN A 263 4.90 15.57 -18.78
N PHE A 264 4.35 15.66 -17.55
CA PHE A 264 4.63 14.75 -16.45
C PHE A 264 3.48 13.77 -16.16
N HIS A 265 2.44 13.71 -17.01
CA HIS A 265 1.34 12.76 -16.84
C HIS A 265 1.82 11.30 -16.81
N PHE A 266 2.83 10.95 -17.62
CA PHE A 266 3.41 9.61 -17.58
C PHE A 266 4.08 9.29 -16.25
N GLN A 267 4.68 10.27 -15.57
CA GLN A 267 5.27 10.09 -14.25
C GLN A 267 4.19 9.89 -13.18
N ALA A 268 3.10 10.66 -13.25
CA ALA A 268 1.95 10.52 -12.36
C ALA A 268 1.28 9.15 -12.53
N VAL A 269 0.98 8.75 -13.77
CA VAL A 269 0.41 7.44 -14.09
C VAL A 269 1.39 6.32 -13.70
N GLY A 270 2.69 6.51 -13.95
CA GLY A 270 3.74 5.57 -13.55
C GLY A 270 3.80 5.35 -12.04
N ALA A 271 3.70 6.42 -11.24
CA ALA A 271 3.67 6.35 -9.79
C ALA A 271 2.42 5.61 -9.28
N ALA A 272 1.24 5.90 -9.84
CA ALA A 272 0.00 5.21 -9.50
C ALA A 272 0.06 3.72 -9.89
N LEU A 273 0.51 3.42 -11.09
CA LEU A 273 0.67 2.04 -11.57
C LEU A 273 1.67 1.26 -10.72
N PHE A 274 2.81 1.88 -10.39
CA PHE A 274 3.81 1.28 -9.50
C PHE A 274 3.21 0.93 -8.14
N ALA A 275 2.48 1.86 -7.50
CA ALA A 275 1.82 1.60 -6.22
C ALA A 275 0.80 0.46 -6.33
N VAL A 276 -0.05 0.47 -7.36
CA VAL A 276 -1.04 -0.59 -7.58
C VAL A 276 -0.36 -1.93 -7.81
N VAL A 277 0.63 -2.00 -8.68
CA VAL A 277 1.36 -3.25 -8.96
C VAL A 277 2.06 -3.77 -7.71
N LEU A 278 2.76 -2.90 -6.98
CA LEU A 278 3.50 -3.28 -5.78
C LEU A 278 2.59 -3.89 -4.70
N PHE A 279 1.43 -3.30 -4.46
CA PHE A 279 0.57 -3.70 -3.34
C PHE A 279 -0.51 -4.71 -3.73
N ALA A 280 -1.00 -4.72 -4.99
CA ALA A 280 -2.02 -5.66 -5.42
C ALA A 280 -1.44 -7.00 -5.92
N THR A 281 -0.24 -7.02 -6.50
CA THR A 281 0.39 -8.27 -7.01
C THR A 281 0.49 -9.39 -5.96
N PRO A 282 0.86 -9.13 -4.68
CA PRO A 282 0.86 -10.17 -3.66
C PRO A 282 -0.46 -10.91 -3.50
N LEU A 283 -1.59 -10.23 -3.70
CA LEU A 283 -2.92 -10.81 -3.55
C LEU A 283 -3.30 -11.73 -4.72
N LEU A 284 -2.68 -11.54 -5.89
CA LEU A 284 -2.95 -12.35 -7.09
C LEU A 284 -2.57 -13.82 -6.92
N VAL A 285 -1.81 -14.18 -5.89
CA VAL A 285 -1.45 -15.57 -5.58
C VAL A 285 -2.68 -16.46 -5.40
N PHE A 286 -3.83 -15.90 -4.98
CA PHE A 286 -5.07 -16.64 -4.77
C PHE A 286 -5.95 -16.78 -6.01
N VAL A 287 -5.63 -16.11 -7.13
CA VAL A 287 -6.45 -16.11 -8.35
C VAL A 287 -6.74 -17.53 -8.85
N ARG A 288 -5.72 -18.38 -8.92
CA ARG A 288 -5.90 -19.79 -9.38
C ARG A 288 -6.84 -20.59 -8.48
N ARG A 289 -6.86 -20.31 -7.18
CA ARG A 289 -7.78 -20.97 -6.23
C ARG A 289 -9.20 -20.44 -6.37
N LEU A 290 -9.34 -19.12 -6.51
CA LEU A 290 -10.64 -18.48 -6.73
C LEU A 290 -11.27 -18.94 -8.04
N LEU A 291 -10.49 -19.04 -9.12
CA LEU A 291 -10.97 -19.58 -10.39
C LEU A 291 -11.46 -21.02 -10.25
N ARG A 292 -10.72 -21.88 -9.55
CA ARG A 292 -11.15 -23.28 -9.32
C ARG A 292 -12.40 -23.36 -8.44
N ALA A 293 -12.48 -22.52 -7.39
CA ALA A 293 -13.64 -22.46 -6.53
C ALA A 293 -14.86 -21.94 -7.29
N HIS A 294 -14.70 -20.89 -8.10
CA HIS A 294 -15.76 -20.35 -8.96
C HIS A 294 -16.27 -21.42 -9.94
N HIS A 295 -15.36 -22.07 -10.69
CA HIS A 295 -15.76 -23.09 -11.66
C HIS A 295 -16.52 -24.25 -11.01
N ARG A 296 -16.02 -24.78 -9.89
CA ARG A 296 -16.70 -25.80 -9.10
C ARG A 296 -18.06 -25.30 -8.60
N GLY A 297 -18.11 -24.05 -8.11
CA GLY A 297 -19.36 -23.43 -7.65
C GLY A 297 -20.41 -23.36 -8.76
N VAL A 298 -20.05 -22.83 -9.91
CA VAL A 298 -20.97 -22.72 -11.08
C VAL A 298 -21.55 -24.07 -11.45
N LEU A 299 -20.74 -25.11 -11.53
CA LEU A 299 -21.21 -26.45 -11.89
C LEU A 299 -22.10 -27.06 -10.80
N THR A 300 -21.64 -27.07 -9.54
CA THR A 300 -22.37 -27.74 -8.45
C THR A 300 -23.66 -27.02 -8.12
N TYR A 301 -23.63 -25.70 -7.95
CA TYR A 301 -24.86 -24.94 -7.64
C TYR A 301 -25.78 -24.84 -8.86
N GLY A 302 -25.23 -24.81 -10.08
CA GLY A 302 -26.01 -24.83 -11.33
C GLY A 302 -26.81 -26.13 -11.49
N GLU A 303 -26.16 -27.29 -11.29
CA GLU A 303 -26.83 -28.59 -11.33
C GLU A 303 -27.96 -28.68 -10.29
N PHE A 304 -27.67 -28.24 -9.06
CA PHE A 304 -28.67 -28.27 -7.99
C PHE A 304 -29.83 -27.33 -8.28
N SER A 305 -29.58 -26.12 -8.80
CA SER A 305 -30.59 -25.14 -9.19
C SER A 305 -31.43 -25.66 -10.35
N HIS A 306 -30.88 -26.34 -11.31
CA HIS A 306 -31.57 -26.93 -12.44
C HIS A 306 -32.58 -28.01 -11.95
N ARG A 307 -32.15 -28.91 -11.08
CA ARG A 307 -33.03 -29.94 -10.50
C ARG A 307 -34.18 -29.31 -9.67
N ALA A 308 -33.84 -28.32 -8.84
CA ALA A 308 -34.85 -27.61 -8.04
C ALA A 308 -35.84 -26.83 -8.93
N GLY A 309 -35.36 -26.22 -10.02
CA GLY A 309 -36.19 -25.53 -11.01
C GLY A 309 -37.21 -26.45 -11.67
N HIS A 310 -36.78 -27.64 -12.11
CA HIS A 310 -37.72 -28.62 -12.68
C HIS A 310 -38.75 -29.12 -11.68
N LEU A 311 -38.41 -29.27 -10.40
CA LEU A 311 -39.36 -29.59 -9.36
C LEU A 311 -40.36 -28.47 -9.18
N PHE A 312 -39.89 -27.22 -9.09
CA PHE A 312 -40.71 -26.03 -8.97
C PHE A 312 -41.66 -25.87 -10.16
N GLU A 313 -41.21 -26.02 -11.41
CA GLU A 313 -42.01 -25.92 -12.60
C GLU A 313 -43.15 -26.96 -12.60
N ARG A 314 -42.87 -28.21 -12.22
CA ARG A 314 -43.88 -29.25 -12.15
C ARG A 314 -44.92 -29.02 -11.06
N GLU A 315 -44.50 -28.57 -9.90
CA GLU A 315 -45.35 -28.40 -8.74
C GLU A 315 -46.19 -27.11 -8.81
N TRP A 316 -45.56 -26.01 -9.25
CA TRP A 316 -46.15 -24.68 -9.16
C TRP A 316 -46.70 -24.17 -10.49
N LEU A 317 -46.03 -24.39 -11.62
CA LEU A 317 -46.48 -23.86 -12.89
C LEU A 317 -47.45 -24.82 -13.61
N ALA A 318 -47.21 -26.11 -13.51
CA ALA A 318 -48.07 -27.09 -14.16
C ALA A 318 -49.35 -27.42 -13.33
N ALA A 319 -49.24 -27.46 -12.01
CA ALA A 319 -50.31 -27.82 -11.10
C ALA A 319 -51.18 -26.63 -10.65
N HIS A 320 -50.65 -25.42 -10.62
CA HIS A 320 -51.33 -24.22 -10.11
C HIS A 320 -51.23 -23.06 -11.11
N PRO A 321 -52.11 -22.95 -12.10
CA PRO A 321 -52.05 -21.90 -13.12
C PRO A 321 -52.38 -20.50 -12.53
N VAL A 322 -52.95 -20.42 -11.34
CA VAL A 322 -53.24 -19.16 -10.64
C VAL A 322 -52.44 -19.12 -9.33
N ILE A 323 -51.58 -18.14 -9.21
CA ILE A 323 -50.78 -17.90 -8.01
C ILE A 323 -51.65 -17.11 -7.03
N ASP A 324 -52.03 -17.70 -5.93
CA ASP A 324 -52.73 -17.05 -4.83
C ASP A 324 -51.81 -16.65 -3.67
N GLU A 325 -52.34 -15.93 -2.69
CA GLU A 325 -51.55 -15.46 -1.56
C GLU A 325 -51.02 -16.60 -0.67
N GLN A 326 -51.73 -17.73 -0.60
CA GLN A 326 -51.31 -18.90 0.15
C GLN A 326 -50.11 -19.59 -0.51
N THR A 327 -50.13 -19.67 -1.83
CA THR A 327 -49.04 -20.19 -2.65
C THR A 327 -47.76 -19.41 -2.45
N LEU A 328 -47.82 -18.05 -2.44
CA LEU A 328 -46.68 -17.18 -2.21
C LEU A 328 -46.09 -17.30 -0.78
N ARG A 329 -46.92 -17.72 0.18
CA ARG A 329 -46.49 -17.93 1.57
C ARG A 329 -45.90 -19.32 1.83
N ALA A 330 -45.94 -20.22 0.86
CA ALA A 330 -45.44 -21.57 1.02
C ALA A 330 -43.93 -21.57 1.30
N PRO A 331 -43.43 -22.33 2.29
CA PRO A 331 -42.00 -22.40 2.63
C PRO A 331 -41.12 -22.88 1.47
N GLU A 332 -41.68 -23.74 0.60
CA GLU A 332 -40.97 -24.30 -0.58
C GLU A 332 -40.67 -23.20 -1.62
N PHE A 333 -41.61 -22.25 -1.80
CA PHE A 333 -41.40 -21.10 -2.67
C PHE A 333 -40.23 -20.22 -2.19
N ALA A 334 -40.19 -19.91 -0.90
CA ALA A 334 -39.11 -19.17 -0.28
C ALA A 334 -37.77 -19.94 -0.34
N ALA A 335 -37.78 -21.26 -0.15
CA ALA A 335 -36.61 -22.10 -0.23
C ALA A 335 -35.98 -22.09 -1.66
N THR A 336 -36.84 -22.17 -2.70
CA THR A 336 -36.37 -22.11 -4.10
C THR A 336 -35.75 -20.74 -4.43
N ASN A 337 -36.40 -19.64 -4.00
CA ASN A 337 -35.84 -18.30 -4.17
C ASN A 337 -34.47 -18.13 -3.46
N ASN A 338 -34.35 -18.63 -2.24
CA ASN A 338 -33.08 -18.61 -1.50
C ASN A 338 -31.98 -19.42 -2.22
N LEU A 339 -32.34 -20.59 -2.77
CA LEU A 339 -31.42 -21.40 -3.54
C LEU A 339 -30.91 -20.66 -4.78
N TYR A 340 -31.79 -20.04 -5.56
CA TYR A 340 -31.39 -19.23 -6.73
C TYR A 340 -30.53 -18.04 -6.34
N SER A 341 -30.82 -17.40 -5.21
CA SER A 341 -29.97 -16.34 -4.66
C SER A 341 -28.55 -16.84 -4.32
N ILE A 342 -28.43 -18.03 -3.72
CA ILE A 342 -27.16 -18.67 -3.40
C ILE A 342 -26.40 -19.03 -4.69
N ALA A 343 -27.06 -19.64 -5.67
CA ALA A 343 -26.48 -19.96 -6.96
C ALA A 343 -26.05 -18.72 -7.75
N GLY A 344 -26.87 -17.66 -7.71
CA GLY A 344 -26.53 -16.36 -8.29
C GLY A 344 -25.26 -15.76 -7.69
N ARG A 345 -25.08 -15.85 -6.37
CA ARG A 345 -23.83 -15.44 -5.69
C ARG A 345 -22.63 -16.27 -6.14
N ALA A 346 -22.78 -17.57 -6.28
CA ALA A 346 -21.69 -18.44 -6.77
C ALA A 346 -21.28 -18.08 -8.20
N ASN A 347 -22.25 -17.77 -9.08
CA ASN A 347 -22.00 -17.28 -10.45
C ASN A 347 -21.34 -15.90 -10.47
N GLY A 348 -21.74 -14.99 -9.56
CA GLY A 348 -21.18 -13.64 -9.42
C GLY A 348 -19.85 -13.58 -8.67
N MET A 349 -19.27 -14.73 -8.27
CA MET A 349 -18.02 -14.78 -7.52
C MET A 349 -16.87 -14.15 -8.29
N ARG A 350 -16.15 -13.22 -7.66
CA ARG A 350 -14.98 -12.55 -8.22
C ARG A 350 -13.81 -13.54 -8.37
N ARG A 351 -13.00 -13.32 -9.41
CA ARG A 351 -11.82 -14.13 -9.71
C ARG A 351 -10.56 -13.61 -9.02
N VAL A 352 -10.65 -12.40 -8.42
CA VAL A 352 -9.57 -11.75 -7.66
C VAL A 352 -10.07 -11.46 -6.23
N PRO A 353 -9.18 -11.49 -5.21
CA PRO A 353 -9.56 -11.34 -3.81
C PRO A 353 -9.70 -9.87 -3.37
N PHE A 354 -9.79 -8.93 -4.31
CA PHE A 354 -9.98 -7.51 -4.05
C PHE A 354 -11.00 -6.90 -5.01
N ASP A 355 -11.51 -5.73 -4.66
CA ASP A 355 -12.48 -5.00 -5.47
C ASP A 355 -11.79 -3.87 -6.27
N THR A 356 -12.46 -3.43 -7.33
CA THR A 356 -11.96 -2.34 -8.20
C THR A 356 -11.88 -1.02 -7.45
N ARG A 357 -12.76 -0.81 -6.45
CA ARG A 357 -12.77 0.39 -5.62
C ARG A 357 -11.48 0.53 -4.82
N SER A 358 -11.05 -0.54 -4.13
CA SER A 358 -9.79 -0.51 -3.35
C SER A 358 -8.57 -0.22 -4.22
N VAL A 359 -8.54 -0.77 -5.44
CA VAL A 359 -7.48 -0.48 -6.42
C VAL A 359 -7.52 0.98 -6.88
N ALA A 360 -8.71 1.50 -7.19
CA ALA A 360 -8.88 2.89 -7.62
C ALA A 360 -8.48 3.88 -6.52
N VAL A 361 -8.87 3.61 -5.27
CA VAL A 361 -8.50 4.44 -4.11
C VAL A 361 -6.99 4.41 -3.88
N LEU A 362 -6.35 3.24 -4.03
CA LEU A 362 -4.89 3.09 -3.89
C LEU A 362 -4.14 3.88 -4.98
N GLY A 363 -4.55 3.77 -6.23
CA GLY A 363 -3.99 4.54 -7.34
C GLY A 363 -4.24 6.04 -7.18
N GLY A 364 -5.45 6.42 -6.76
CA GLY A 364 -5.82 7.79 -6.45
C GLY A 364 -4.94 8.41 -5.36
N ALA A 365 -4.66 7.66 -4.28
CA ALA A 365 -3.77 8.12 -3.21
C ALA A 365 -2.37 8.47 -3.73
N ALA A 366 -1.84 7.73 -4.70
CA ALA A 366 -0.55 8.02 -5.33
C ALA A 366 -0.62 9.24 -6.29
N LEU A 367 -1.80 9.57 -6.83
CA LEU A 367 -2.01 10.70 -7.74
C LEU A 367 -2.23 12.02 -7.00
N VAL A 368 -2.83 12.01 -5.81
CA VAL A 368 -3.15 13.24 -5.03
C VAL A 368 -1.95 14.20 -4.91
N PRO A 369 -0.70 13.76 -4.66
CA PRO A 369 0.44 14.67 -4.55
C PRO A 369 0.80 15.44 -5.83
N PHE A 370 0.28 15.06 -6.98
CA PHE A 370 0.49 15.79 -8.24
C PHE A 370 -0.50 16.97 -8.42
N VAL A 371 -1.60 16.99 -7.65
CA VAL A 371 -2.62 18.04 -7.74
C VAL A 371 -2.05 19.46 -7.55
N PRO A 372 -1.14 19.74 -6.61
CA PRO A 372 -0.55 21.07 -6.48
C PRO A 372 0.17 21.54 -7.77
N ALA A 373 0.86 20.64 -8.48
CA ALA A 373 1.54 20.99 -9.72
C ALA A 373 0.57 21.36 -10.84
N GLU A 374 -0.60 20.73 -10.89
CA GLU A 374 -1.67 21.04 -11.85
C GLU A 374 -2.37 22.37 -11.49
N LEU A 375 -2.62 22.61 -10.20
CA LEU A 375 -3.32 23.81 -9.72
C LEU A 375 -2.51 25.08 -9.94
N LEU A 376 -1.17 25.04 -9.85
CA LEU A 376 -0.32 26.24 -10.03
C LEU A 376 -0.43 26.91 -11.40
N ARG A 377 -0.99 26.22 -12.40
CA ARG A 377 -1.19 26.78 -13.76
C ARG A 377 -2.60 27.14 -14.11
N LEU A 378 -3.55 26.77 -13.29
CA LEU A 378 -4.92 27.21 -13.50
C LEU A 378 -5.00 28.69 -13.10
N PRO A 379 -5.50 29.60 -13.94
CA PRO A 379 -5.80 30.96 -13.51
C PRO A 379 -6.75 30.88 -12.32
N LEU A 380 -6.48 31.66 -11.27
CA LEU A 380 -7.23 31.65 -10.01
C LEU A 380 -8.75 31.69 -10.24
N ASP A 381 -9.19 32.44 -11.25
CA ASP A 381 -10.59 32.56 -11.64
C ASP A 381 -11.21 31.24 -12.11
N ALA A 382 -10.45 30.44 -12.85
CA ALA A 382 -10.90 29.11 -13.29
C ALA A 382 -10.95 28.09 -12.13
N VAL A 383 -10.05 28.20 -11.16
CA VAL A 383 -10.08 27.38 -9.94
C VAL A 383 -11.30 27.73 -9.10
N LEU A 384 -11.54 29.03 -8.87
CA LEU A 384 -12.69 29.51 -8.11
C LEU A 384 -14.02 29.12 -8.77
N GLN A 385 -14.14 29.23 -10.11
CA GLN A 385 -15.34 28.81 -10.82
C GLN A 385 -15.58 27.29 -10.74
N LYS A 386 -14.54 26.46 -10.83
CA LYS A 386 -14.69 25.00 -10.67
C LYS A 386 -15.07 24.61 -9.24
N VAL A 387 -14.47 25.27 -8.23
CA VAL A 387 -14.80 25.00 -6.83
C VAL A 387 -16.22 25.49 -6.51
N ALA A 388 -16.61 26.68 -7.00
CA ALA A 388 -17.99 27.20 -6.84
C ALA A 388 -19.02 26.26 -7.51
N GLY A 389 -18.72 25.71 -8.70
CA GLY A 389 -19.60 24.76 -9.38
C GLY A 389 -19.70 23.38 -8.73
N PHE A 390 -18.88 23.08 -7.70
CA PHE A 390 -19.00 21.85 -6.90
C PHE A 390 -19.91 22.05 -5.68
N PHE A 391 -20.18 23.31 -5.29
CA PHE A 391 -21.02 23.68 -4.14
C PHE A 391 -22.39 24.23 -4.55
N ILE A 392 -22.63 24.42 -5.83
CA ILE A 392 -23.91 24.78 -6.42
C ILE A 392 -24.44 23.62 -7.28
#